data_834f465f0fb8d4be5fb9cb1144fb3941
#
_entry.id   834f465f0fb8d4be5fb9cb1144fb3941
#
_cell.length_a   1.000
_cell.length_b   1.000
_cell.length_c   1.000
_cell.angle_alpha   90.00
_cell.angle_beta   90.00
_cell.angle_gamma   90.00
#
_symmetry.space_group_name_H-M   'P 1'
#
loop_
_entity.id
_entity.type
_entity.pdbx_description
1 polymer ?
#
loop_
_entity_poly.entity_id
_entity_poly.type
_entity_poly.pdbx_seq_one_letter_code
_entity_poly.pdbx_strand_id
1 'polypeptide(L)'
;VSTILLRALLDVLQQRGVAPEALLGCSLEALFLELGERALPIARFQALLARAIALTDEPALGLLCGLYASDASFGLMAPLTSCAPTLRHALAVVTQFQPLLVDGVRIRLTESMGIARLRCDLTGCDPLARSFVELIVAGLVRMLRAFGC
;
A
#
# COMPACT_ATOMS: atom_id res chain seq x y z
N VAL A 1 -7.42 -2.09 -5.65
CA VAL A 1 -6.43 -1.25 -4.95
C VAL A 1 -6.83 0.19 -5.10
N SER A 2 -6.83 0.94 -4.00
CA SER A 2 -7.08 2.38 -4.04
C SER A 2 -6.03 3.09 -4.91
N THR A 3 -6.44 4.10 -5.67
CA THR A 3 -5.56 5.00 -6.43
C THR A 3 -4.52 5.70 -5.53
N ILE A 4 -4.76 5.72 -4.24
CA ILE A 4 -3.85 6.25 -3.22
C ILE A 4 -2.53 5.46 -3.18
N LEU A 5 -2.56 4.11 -3.26
CA LEU A 5 -1.35 3.29 -3.32
C LEU A 5 -0.57 3.49 -4.64
N LEU A 6 -1.28 3.79 -5.72
CA LEU A 6 -0.60 4.17 -6.97
C LEU A 6 0.19 5.47 -6.79
N ARG A 7 -0.34 6.46 -6.08
CA ARG A 7 0.41 7.69 -5.77
C ARG A 7 1.69 7.39 -5.00
N ALA A 8 1.65 6.50 -4.00
CA ALA A 8 2.85 6.09 -3.27
C ALA A 8 3.95 5.55 -4.20
N LEU A 9 3.57 4.71 -5.17
CA LEU A 9 4.49 4.19 -6.17
C LEU A 9 5.06 5.32 -7.05
N LEU A 10 4.21 6.21 -7.53
CA LEU A 10 4.61 7.32 -8.38
C LEU A 10 5.53 8.32 -7.66
N ASP A 11 5.24 8.64 -6.39
CA ASP A 11 6.08 9.52 -5.56
C ASP A 11 7.50 8.96 -5.40
N VAL A 12 7.62 7.66 -5.13
CA VAL A 12 8.94 7.00 -5.02
C VAL A 12 9.68 6.97 -6.35
N LEU A 13 8.98 6.74 -7.47
CA LEU A 13 9.56 6.76 -8.81
C LEU A 13 10.06 8.16 -9.19
N GLN A 14 9.28 9.18 -8.90
CA GLN A 14 9.65 10.57 -9.16
C GLN A 14 10.91 10.98 -8.39
N GLN A 15 11.04 10.55 -7.12
CA GLN A 15 12.26 10.76 -6.32
C GLN A 15 13.49 10.08 -6.95
N ARG A 16 13.29 9.06 -7.79
CA ARG A 16 14.34 8.34 -8.53
C ARG A 16 14.52 8.84 -9.97
N GLY A 17 13.86 9.93 -10.34
CA GLY A 17 13.96 10.53 -11.67
C GLY A 17 13.20 9.79 -12.76
N VAL A 18 12.29 8.88 -12.40
CA VAL A 18 11.44 8.18 -13.36
C VAL A 18 10.11 8.93 -13.50
N ALA A 19 9.82 9.41 -14.70
CA ALA A 19 8.57 10.08 -14.99
C ALA A 19 7.37 9.11 -14.90
N PRO A 20 6.23 9.54 -14.35
CA PRO A 20 5.02 8.72 -14.27
C PRO A 20 4.58 8.14 -15.62
N GLU A 21 4.71 8.91 -16.69
CA GLU A 21 4.34 8.51 -18.05
C GLU A 21 5.17 7.33 -18.57
N ALA A 22 6.44 7.23 -18.16
CA ALA A 22 7.30 6.09 -18.52
C ALA A 22 6.77 4.78 -17.90
N LEU A 23 6.17 4.87 -16.71
CA LEU A 23 5.54 3.72 -16.07
C LEU A 23 4.17 3.43 -16.67
N LEU A 24 3.32 4.43 -16.77
CA LEU A 24 1.91 4.27 -17.09
C LEU A 24 1.67 4.04 -18.60
N GLY A 25 2.53 4.57 -19.46
CA GLY A 25 2.33 4.60 -20.91
C GLY A 25 1.28 5.62 -21.36
N CYS A 26 0.74 6.41 -20.43
CA CYS A 26 -0.22 7.48 -20.67
C CYS A 26 -0.03 8.56 -19.59
N SER A 27 -0.68 9.72 -19.78
CA SER A 27 -0.67 10.73 -18.72
C SER A 27 -1.46 10.27 -17.50
N LEU A 28 -1.10 10.80 -16.33
CA LEU A 28 -1.80 10.50 -15.08
C LEU A 28 -3.28 10.90 -15.15
N GLU A 29 -3.58 12.02 -15.82
CA GLU A 29 -4.94 12.49 -16.06
C GLU A 29 -5.76 11.50 -16.89
N ALA A 30 -5.17 10.97 -17.97
CA ALA A 30 -5.81 9.97 -18.80
C ALA A 30 -6.14 8.69 -18.05
N LEU A 31 -5.22 8.25 -17.16
CA LEU A 31 -5.47 7.09 -16.31
C LEU A 31 -6.61 7.34 -15.31
N PHE A 32 -6.65 8.50 -14.66
CA PHE A 32 -7.72 8.83 -13.72
C PHE A 32 -9.06 9.02 -14.44
N LEU A 33 -9.06 9.55 -15.66
CA LEU A 33 -10.25 9.65 -16.47
C LEU A 33 -10.79 8.26 -16.88
N GLU A 34 -9.90 7.33 -17.24
CA GLU A 34 -10.24 5.93 -17.54
C GLU A 34 -10.83 5.21 -16.32
N LEU A 35 -10.21 5.38 -15.17
CA LEU A 35 -10.64 4.72 -13.93
C LEU A 35 -11.93 5.35 -13.38
N GLY A 36 -12.13 6.65 -13.55
CA GLY A 36 -13.22 7.38 -12.90
C GLY A 36 -13.15 7.20 -11.39
N GLU A 37 -14.25 6.75 -10.78
CA GLU A 37 -14.33 6.42 -9.34
C GLU A 37 -13.91 4.97 -9.02
N ARG A 38 -13.54 4.19 -10.03
CA ARG A 38 -13.20 2.78 -9.86
C ARG A 38 -11.83 2.61 -9.23
N ALA A 39 -11.73 1.64 -8.33
CA ALA A 39 -10.42 1.21 -7.83
C ALA A 39 -9.60 0.53 -8.93
N LEU A 40 -8.28 0.75 -8.92
CA LEU A 40 -7.37 0.06 -9.82
C LEU A 40 -7.39 -1.45 -9.50
N PRO A 41 -7.61 -2.34 -10.48
CA PRO A 41 -7.52 -3.78 -10.26
C PRO A 41 -6.15 -4.17 -9.69
N ILE A 42 -6.13 -5.09 -8.71
CA ILE A 42 -4.88 -5.50 -8.07
C ILE A 42 -3.87 -6.08 -9.06
N ALA A 43 -4.33 -6.85 -10.03
CA ALA A 43 -3.47 -7.40 -11.08
C ALA A 43 -2.80 -6.30 -11.92
N ARG A 44 -3.53 -5.23 -12.25
CA ARG A 44 -2.98 -4.06 -12.96
C ARG A 44 -1.95 -3.33 -12.10
N PHE A 45 -2.23 -3.16 -10.81
CA PHE A 45 -1.26 -2.54 -9.88
C PHE A 45 0.02 -3.38 -9.76
N GLN A 46 -0.10 -4.71 -9.64
CA GLN A 46 1.06 -5.60 -9.60
C GLN A 46 1.90 -5.55 -10.88
N ALA A 47 1.24 -5.48 -12.04
CA ALA A 47 1.93 -5.31 -13.32
C ALA A 47 2.69 -3.97 -13.40
N LEU A 48 2.08 -2.88 -12.90
CA LEU A 48 2.77 -1.58 -12.79
C LEU A 48 3.96 -1.64 -11.83
N LEU A 49 3.81 -2.30 -10.68
CA LEU A 49 4.90 -2.46 -9.72
C LEU A 49 6.06 -3.28 -10.30
N ALA A 50 5.77 -4.37 -11.01
CA ALA A 50 6.77 -5.17 -11.70
C ALA A 50 7.51 -4.36 -12.79
N ARG A 51 6.77 -3.57 -13.59
CA ARG A 51 7.34 -2.66 -14.57
C ARG A 51 8.22 -1.58 -13.92
N ALA A 52 7.78 -1.03 -12.80
CA ALA A 52 8.54 -0.04 -12.05
C ALA A 52 9.87 -0.61 -11.53
N ILE A 53 9.87 -1.85 -11.02
CA ILE A 53 11.08 -2.57 -10.62
C ILE A 53 12.03 -2.71 -11.80
N ALA A 54 11.52 -3.12 -12.97
CA ALA A 54 12.35 -3.26 -14.18
C ALA A 54 12.91 -1.92 -14.66
N LEU A 55 12.17 -0.82 -14.54
CA LEU A 55 12.62 0.52 -14.95
C LEU A 55 13.68 1.11 -14.00
N THR A 56 13.63 0.76 -12.72
CA THR A 56 14.52 1.32 -11.69
C THR A 56 15.67 0.42 -11.33
N ASP A 57 15.67 -0.83 -11.79
CA ASP A 57 16.57 -1.89 -11.35
C ASP A 57 16.64 -2.05 -9.83
N GLU A 58 15.48 -1.81 -9.16
CA GLU A 58 15.37 -1.82 -7.70
C GLU A 58 14.45 -2.95 -7.24
N PRO A 59 14.99 -4.11 -6.89
CA PRO A 59 14.17 -5.26 -6.49
C PRO A 59 13.40 -5.05 -5.18
N ALA A 60 13.85 -4.12 -4.32
CA ALA A 60 13.20 -3.76 -3.07
C ALA A 60 12.20 -2.60 -3.20
N LEU A 61 11.81 -2.23 -4.43
CA LEU A 61 10.94 -1.08 -4.68
C LEU A 61 9.61 -1.16 -3.90
N GLY A 62 9.03 -2.36 -3.76
CA GLY A 62 7.82 -2.55 -2.96
C GLY A 62 8.04 -2.15 -1.50
N LEU A 63 9.13 -2.62 -0.89
CA LEU A 63 9.52 -2.26 0.47
C LEU A 63 9.70 -0.74 0.61
N LEU A 64 10.42 -0.13 -0.33
CA LEU A 64 10.66 1.32 -0.33
C LEU A 64 9.36 2.13 -0.47
N CYS A 65 8.46 1.71 -1.34
CA CYS A 65 7.14 2.33 -1.46
C CYS A 65 6.36 2.29 -0.13
N GLY A 66 6.39 1.17 0.58
CA GLY A 66 5.74 1.07 1.89
C GLY A 66 6.39 1.95 2.96
N LEU A 67 7.73 2.04 2.96
CA LEU A 67 8.48 2.81 3.97
C LEU A 67 8.44 4.32 3.73
N TYR A 68 8.49 4.76 2.46
CA TYR A 68 8.61 6.18 2.09
C TYR A 68 7.31 6.78 1.56
N ALA A 69 6.22 6.01 1.48
CA ALA A 69 4.92 6.53 1.15
C ALA A 69 4.55 7.68 2.10
N SER A 70 4.00 8.76 1.56
CA SER A 70 3.48 9.87 2.38
C SER A 70 2.24 9.43 3.16
N ASP A 71 1.88 10.14 4.22
CA ASP A 71 0.63 9.86 4.96
C ASP A 71 -0.60 10.00 4.06
N ALA A 72 -0.56 10.91 3.08
CA ALA A 72 -1.58 11.04 2.06
C ALA A 72 -1.79 9.76 1.23
N SER A 73 -0.75 8.92 1.10
CA SER A 73 -0.81 7.64 0.40
C SER A 73 -1.57 6.55 1.17
N PHE A 74 -1.93 6.80 2.43
CA PHE A 74 -2.78 5.92 3.22
C PHE A 74 -4.21 6.48 3.35
N GLY A 75 -4.51 7.62 2.71
CA GLY A 75 -5.83 8.23 2.69
C GLY A 75 -6.38 8.45 4.10
N LEU A 76 -7.64 8.07 4.32
CA LEU A 76 -8.29 8.19 5.62
C LEU A 76 -7.66 7.32 6.71
N MET A 77 -6.87 6.31 6.35
CA MET A 77 -6.23 5.45 7.35
C MET A 77 -5.21 6.20 8.19
N ALA A 78 -4.44 7.13 7.58
CA ALA A 78 -3.43 7.89 8.31
C ALA A 78 -4.05 8.73 9.45
N PRO A 79 -5.02 9.64 9.21
CA PRO A 79 -5.62 10.40 10.31
C PRO A 79 -6.40 9.51 11.30
N LEU A 80 -7.10 8.48 10.86
CA LEU A 80 -7.83 7.58 11.76
C LEU A 80 -6.89 6.82 12.71
N THR A 81 -5.75 6.36 12.22
CA THR A 81 -4.76 5.68 13.05
C THR A 81 -4.01 6.66 13.95
N SER A 82 -3.65 7.84 13.45
CA SER A 82 -2.93 8.86 14.24
C SER A 82 -3.76 9.42 15.39
N CYS A 83 -5.08 9.45 15.26
CA CYS A 83 -5.99 9.86 16.34
C CYS A 83 -6.33 8.73 17.31
N ALA A 84 -5.86 7.51 17.07
CA ALA A 84 -6.15 6.38 17.95
C ALA A 84 -5.43 6.54 19.30
N PRO A 85 -6.13 6.34 20.44
CA PRO A 85 -5.54 6.56 21.76
C PRO A 85 -4.50 5.50 22.15
N THR A 86 -4.50 4.37 21.48
CA THR A 86 -3.57 3.26 21.74
C THR A 86 -3.24 2.52 20.44
N LEU A 87 -2.11 1.82 20.43
CA LEU A 87 -1.75 0.94 19.33
C LEU A 87 -2.84 -0.11 19.02
N ARG A 88 -3.50 -0.65 20.05
CA ARG A 88 -4.61 -1.60 19.89
C ARG A 88 -5.75 -0.98 19.10
N HIS A 89 -6.14 0.25 19.40
CA HIS A 89 -7.19 0.96 18.66
C HIS A 89 -6.75 1.26 17.22
N ALA A 90 -5.50 1.67 17.01
CA ALA A 90 -4.96 1.87 15.67
C ALA A 90 -5.02 0.58 14.82
N LEU A 91 -4.61 -0.55 15.40
CA LEU A 91 -4.69 -1.85 14.72
C LEU A 91 -6.14 -2.29 14.45
N ALA A 92 -7.07 -2.01 15.35
CA ALA A 92 -8.50 -2.25 15.13
C ALA A 92 -9.03 -1.42 13.94
N VAL A 93 -8.66 -0.13 13.87
CA VAL A 93 -8.98 0.75 12.73
C VAL A 93 -8.42 0.17 11.43
N VAL A 94 -7.15 -0.25 11.43
CA VAL A 94 -6.54 -0.89 10.24
C VAL A 94 -7.31 -2.11 9.80
N THR A 95 -7.61 -3.02 10.71
CA THR A 95 -8.32 -4.28 10.37
C THR A 95 -9.73 -4.01 9.84
N GLN A 96 -10.40 -2.99 10.36
CA GLN A 96 -11.76 -2.63 9.97
C GLN A 96 -11.81 -1.94 8.59
N PHE A 97 -10.92 -0.99 8.34
CA PHE A 97 -11.00 -0.12 7.16
C PHE A 97 -10.04 -0.52 6.01
N GLN A 98 -9.12 -1.45 6.25
CA GLN A 98 -8.19 -1.92 5.23
C GLN A 98 -8.88 -2.38 3.93
N PRO A 99 -10.06 -3.03 3.92
CA PRO A 99 -10.73 -3.40 2.67
C PRO A 99 -11.04 -2.21 1.74
N LEU A 100 -11.12 -1.00 2.28
CA LEU A 100 -11.30 0.22 1.48
C LEU A 100 -10.02 0.62 0.71
N LEU A 101 -8.85 0.19 1.18
CA LEU A 101 -7.58 0.47 0.52
C LEU A 101 -7.22 -0.57 -0.53
N VAL A 102 -7.38 -1.83 -0.19
CA VAL A 102 -6.98 -2.95 -1.04
C VAL A 102 -8.03 -4.04 -0.97
N ASP A 103 -8.71 -4.24 -2.06
CA ASP A 103 -9.61 -5.37 -2.23
C ASP A 103 -8.81 -6.67 -2.36
N GLY A 104 -9.33 -7.78 -1.79
CA GLY A 104 -8.63 -9.08 -1.82
C GLY A 104 -7.53 -9.27 -0.76
N VAL A 105 -7.23 -8.27 0.07
CA VAL A 105 -6.37 -8.41 1.25
C VAL A 105 -7.23 -8.37 2.49
N ARG A 106 -6.98 -9.23 3.46
CA ARG A 106 -7.62 -9.21 4.78
C ARG A 106 -6.56 -9.20 5.87
N ILE A 107 -6.62 -8.20 6.73
CA ILE A 107 -5.76 -8.11 7.90
C ILE A 107 -6.56 -8.53 9.12
N ARG A 108 -6.03 -9.49 9.88
CA ARG A 108 -6.63 -9.96 11.15
C ARG A 108 -5.66 -9.76 12.29
N LEU A 109 -6.15 -9.17 13.36
CA LEU A 109 -5.43 -9.08 14.62
C LEU A 109 -5.90 -10.21 15.55
N THR A 110 -4.96 -10.97 16.08
CA THR A 110 -5.19 -11.95 17.13
C THR A 110 -4.25 -11.70 18.30
N GLU A 111 -4.77 -11.87 19.51
CA GLU A 111 -4.00 -11.65 20.71
C GLU A 111 -4.05 -12.91 21.58
N SER A 112 -2.90 -13.38 22.02
CA SER A 112 -2.78 -14.54 22.90
C SER A 112 -1.50 -14.44 23.70
N MET A 113 -1.58 -14.70 25.01
CA MET A 113 -0.43 -14.73 25.94
C MET A 113 0.46 -13.47 25.87
N GLY A 114 -0.16 -12.29 25.75
CA GLY A 114 0.56 -11.02 25.66
C GLY A 114 1.24 -10.74 24.32
N ILE A 115 1.01 -11.59 23.33
CA ILE A 115 1.54 -11.42 21.97
C ILE A 115 0.38 -11.04 21.03
N ALA A 116 0.54 -9.92 20.30
CA ALA A 116 -0.32 -9.55 19.22
C ALA A 116 0.24 -10.06 17.90
N ARG A 117 -0.58 -10.75 17.12
CA ARG A 117 -0.23 -11.23 15.77
C ARG A 117 -1.11 -10.55 14.75
N LEU A 118 -0.49 -9.87 13.80
CA LEU A 118 -1.15 -9.33 12.63
C LEU A 118 -0.96 -10.30 11.47
N ARG A 119 -2.05 -10.86 10.98
CA ARG A 119 -2.05 -11.79 9.85
C ARG A 119 -2.66 -11.10 8.64
N CYS A 120 -1.93 -11.13 7.52
CA CYS A 120 -2.42 -10.68 6.23
C CYS A 120 -2.80 -11.91 5.40
N ASP A 121 -4.10 -12.12 5.22
CA ASP A 121 -4.63 -13.15 4.33
C ASP A 121 -4.94 -12.52 2.97
N LEU A 122 -4.52 -13.18 1.92
CA LEU A 122 -4.63 -12.71 0.55
C LEU A 122 -5.60 -13.64 -0.18
N THR A 123 -6.72 -13.10 -0.64
CA THR A 123 -7.76 -13.88 -1.32
C THR A 123 -7.91 -13.42 -2.77
N GLY A 124 -7.95 -14.38 -3.70
CA GLY A 124 -8.27 -14.08 -5.11
C GLY A 124 -7.12 -13.55 -5.96
N CYS A 125 -5.89 -13.59 -5.49
CA CYS A 125 -4.70 -13.22 -6.25
C CYS A 125 -3.69 -14.38 -6.21
N ASP A 126 -3.50 -15.03 -7.32
CA ASP A 126 -2.50 -16.08 -7.47
C ASP A 126 -1.45 -15.66 -8.51
N PRO A 127 -0.15 -15.77 -8.21
CA PRO A 127 0.48 -15.50 -6.91
C PRO A 127 0.67 -13.98 -6.71
N LEU A 128 0.53 -13.52 -5.48
CA LEU A 128 0.92 -12.14 -5.19
C LEU A 128 2.41 -11.97 -5.39
N ALA A 129 2.76 -10.96 -6.14
CA ALA A 129 4.15 -10.58 -6.29
C ALA A 129 4.71 -10.23 -4.89
N ARG A 130 5.88 -10.78 -4.57
CA ARG A 130 6.60 -10.52 -3.31
C ARG A 130 6.68 -9.03 -3.01
N SER A 131 6.99 -8.22 -4.02
CA SER A 131 7.08 -6.77 -3.91
C SER A 131 5.79 -6.09 -3.44
N PHE A 132 4.62 -6.65 -3.78
CA PHE A 132 3.35 -6.15 -3.28
C PHE A 132 3.13 -6.47 -1.79
N VAL A 133 3.50 -7.68 -1.36
CA VAL A 133 3.47 -8.07 0.05
C VAL A 133 4.41 -7.19 0.87
N GLU A 134 5.61 -6.95 0.37
CA GLU A 134 6.61 -6.07 0.98
C GLU A 134 6.08 -4.64 1.16
N LEU A 135 5.38 -4.10 0.15
CA LEU A 135 4.74 -2.78 0.22
C LEU A 135 3.72 -2.71 1.36
N ILE A 136 2.82 -3.68 1.45
CA ILE A 136 1.80 -3.72 2.50
C ILE A 136 2.43 -3.84 3.88
N VAL A 137 3.36 -4.79 4.07
CA VAL A 137 4.00 -5.02 5.37
C VAL A 137 4.84 -3.81 5.80
N ALA A 138 5.62 -3.23 4.88
CA ALA A 138 6.42 -2.05 5.17
C ALA A 138 5.56 -0.83 5.56
N GLY A 139 4.45 -0.62 4.86
CA GLY A 139 3.48 0.43 5.20
C GLY A 139 2.88 0.24 6.59
N LEU A 140 2.54 -1.00 6.96
CA LEU A 140 2.05 -1.33 8.30
C LEU A 140 3.13 -1.07 9.36
N VAL A 141 4.36 -1.54 9.15
CA VAL A 141 5.48 -1.31 10.08
C VAL A 141 5.74 0.19 10.27
N ARG A 142 5.74 0.96 9.18
CA ARG A 142 5.89 2.43 9.27
C ARG A 142 4.80 3.05 10.14
N MET A 143 3.56 2.67 9.91
CA MET A 143 2.43 3.17 10.69
C MET A 143 2.55 2.81 12.18
N LEU A 144 2.98 1.58 12.49
CA LEU A 144 3.18 1.13 13.88
C LEU A 144 4.29 1.91 14.59
N ARG A 145 5.36 2.27 13.87
CA ARG A 145 6.46 3.08 14.42
C ARG A 145 6.02 4.47 14.88
N ALA A 146 4.96 5.04 14.31
CA ALA A 146 4.39 6.30 14.76
C ALA A 146 3.84 6.24 16.20
N PHE A 147 3.59 5.04 16.74
CA PHE A 147 3.16 4.82 18.13
C PHE A 147 4.33 4.53 19.10
N GLY A 148 5.58 4.73 18.67
CA GLY A 148 6.75 4.52 19.53
C GLY A 148 7.12 3.06 19.75
N CYS A 149 6.71 2.18 18.84
CA CYS A 149 7.07 0.75 18.87
C CYS A 149 8.29 0.47 17.99
#